data_1f3fc272a5328e0ea319ec8626207687
#
_entry.id   1f3fc272a5328e0ea319ec8626207687
#
_cell.length_a   1.000
_cell.length_b   1.000
_cell.length_c   1.000
_cell.angle_alpha   90.00
_cell.angle_beta   90.00
_cell.angle_gamma   90.00
#
_symmetry.space_group_name_H-M   'P 1'
#
loop_
_entity.id
_entity.type
_entity.pdbx_description
1 polymer ?
#
loop_
_entity_poly.entity_id
_entity_poly.type
_entity_poly.pdbx_seq_one_letter_code
_entity_poly.pdbx_strand_id
1 'polypeptide(L)'
;SEMCIRDRYVVTLAAGYLCLLMAGLWISRLYRHNLMEDVFNMENESFMQETRLMENEYSVNLPTRFQYGGKFNDGWINVVNPFRATIVLGTPGSGKSYAVVNNYIKQMISKGYSTYIYDYKFDDLSTIAYNTLLHNMDKYKVKPHFYVINFDDPHRSHRCNPINPEFMTDISDAYEASYTIMLNLNKTWV
;
A
#
# COMPACT_ATOMS: atom_id res chain seq x y z
N SER A 1 44.86 -22.47 -38.62
CA SER A 1 44.38 -21.06 -38.73
C SER A 1 42.96 -20.96 -39.30
N GLU A 2 42.54 -21.90 -40.18
CA GLU A 2 41.19 -21.85 -40.77
C GLU A 2 40.04 -22.16 -39.78
N MET A 3 40.30 -23.02 -38.80
CA MET A 3 39.31 -23.35 -37.77
C MET A 3 38.95 -22.13 -36.91
N CYS A 4 39.90 -21.26 -36.62
CA CYS A 4 39.68 -20.04 -35.82
C CYS A 4 38.85 -18.97 -36.56
N ILE A 5 38.94 -18.90 -37.89
CA ILE A 5 38.17 -17.98 -38.74
C ILE A 5 36.72 -18.43 -38.82
N ARG A 6 36.46 -19.72 -38.97
CA ARG A 6 35.14 -20.31 -39.01
C ARG A 6 34.41 -20.15 -37.70
N ASP A 7 35.10 -20.35 -36.56
CA ASP A 7 34.52 -20.18 -35.23
C ASP A 7 34.14 -18.72 -34.96
N ARG A 8 34.98 -17.77 -35.35
CA ARG A 8 34.65 -16.32 -35.28
C ARG A 8 33.44 -15.95 -36.11
N TYR A 9 33.34 -16.50 -37.33
CA TYR A 9 32.19 -16.28 -38.21
C TYR A 9 30.89 -16.80 -37.59
N VAL A 10 30.91 -18.02 -37.01
CA VAL A 10 29.74 -18.62 -36.35
C VAL A 10 29.33 -17.82 -35.13
N VAL A 11 30.29 -17.37 -34.32
CA VAL A 11 30.02 -16.55 -33.12
C VAL A 11 29.40 -15.21 -33.49
N THR A 12 29.94 -14.53 -34.52
CA THR A 12 29.37 -13.25 -34.97
C THR A 12 27.98 -13.37 -35.54
N LEU A 13 27.71 -14.47 -36.31
CA LEU A 13 26.39 -14.77 -36.82
C LEU A 13 25.39 -15.06 -35.72
N ALA A 14 25.78 -15.87 -34.74
CA ALA A 14 24.94 -16.16 -33.56
C ALA A 14 24.64 -14.91 -32.74
N ALA A 15 25.62 -14.06 -32.52
CA ALA A 15 25.42 -12.80 -31.81
C ALA A 15 24.49 -11.85 -32.56
N GLY A 16 24.66 -11.72 -33.87
CA GLY A 16 23.75 -10.95 -34.72
C GLY A 16 22.31 -11.44 -34.70
N TYR A 17 22.12 -12.76 -34.73
CA TYR A 17 20.80 -13.37 -34.63
C TYR A 17 20.15 -13.11 -33.27
N LEU A 18 20.89 -13.23 -32.17
CA LEU A 18 20.41 -12.90 -30.84
C LEU A 18 19.98 -11.41 -30.71
N CYS A 19 20.76 -10.50 -31.27
CA CYS A 19 20.39 -9.08 -31.31
C CYS A 19 19.10 -8.83 -32.11
N LEU A 20 18.91 -9.50 -33.23
CA LEU A 20 17.68 -9.42 -34.03
C LEU A 20 16.46 -9.97 -33.26
N LEU A 21 16.62 -11.09 -32.56
CA LEU A 21 15.55 -11.63 -31.70
C LEU A 21 15.18 -10.66 -30.58
N MET A 22 16.17 -10.10 -29.89
CA MET A 22 15.95 -9.09 -28.84
C MET A 22 15.23 -7.85 -29.39
N ALA A 23 15.67 -7.32 -30.51
CA ALA A 23 15.03 -6.19 -31.18
C ALA A 23 13.58 -6.52 -31.58
N GLY A 24 13.31 -7.70 -32.11
CA GLY A 24 11.96 -8.16 -32.43
C GLY A 24 11.04 -8.26 -31.22
N LEU A 25 11.55 -8.75 -30.10
CA LEU A 25 10.82 -8.80 -28.83
C LEU A 25 10.49 -7.39 -28.29
N TRP A 26 11.42 -6.46 -28.39
CA TRP A 26 11.22 -5.08 -27.95
C TRP A 26 10.22 -4.35 -28.85
N ILE A 27 10.31 -4.51 -30.15
CA ILE A 27 9.35 -3.98 -31.13
C ILE A 27 7.96 -4.57 -30.88
N SER A 28 7.86 -5.87 -30.63
CA SER A 28 6.59 -6.54 -30.32
C SER A 28 5.97 -6.01 -29.02
N ARG A 29 6.79 -5.72 -27.99
CA ARG A 29 6.32 -5.09 -26.74
C ARG A 29 5.83 -3.68 -26.97
N LEU A 30 6.56 -2.87 -27.72
CA LEU A 30 6.15 -1.51 -28.12
C LEU A 30 4.84 -1.51 -28.90
N TYR A 31 4.71 -2.43 -29.87
CA TYR A 31 3.49 -2.57 -30.66
C TYR A 31 2.29 -2.98 -29.80
N ARG A 32 2.48 -3.95 -28.89
CA ARG A 32 1.42 -4.34 -27.95
C ARG A 32 1.03 -3.20 -27.01
N HIS A 33 1.97 -2.41 -26.55
CA HIS A 33 1.69 -1.28 -25.70
C HIS A 33 0.86 -0.21 -26.42
N ASN A 34 1.17 0.06 -27.70
CA ASN A 34 0.44 1.03 -28.50
C ASN A 34 -0.92 0.48 -29.03
N LEU A 35 -1.07 -0.85 -29.16
CA LEU A 35 -2.35 -1.47 -29.55
C LEU A 35 -3.32 -1.70 -28.39
N MET A 36 -2.89 -1.47 -27.16
CA MET A 36 -3.76 -1.44 -25.97
C MET A 36 -4.31 -0.03 -25.70
N GLU A 37 -4.30 0.86 -26.71
CA GLU A 37 -5.04 2.12 -26.61
C GLU A 37 -6.52 1.79 -26.45
N ASP A 38 -7.12 2.33 -25.42
CA ASP A 38 -8.55 2.22 -25.17
C ASP A 38 -9.28 2.87 -26.36
N VAL A 39 -10.08 2.07 -27.09
CA VAL A 39 -10.84 2.52 -28.26
C VAL A 39 -11.76 3.70 -27.91
N PHE A 40 -12.13 3.83 -26.62
CA PHE A 40 -12.94 4.91 -26.10
C PHE A 40 -12.13 6.11 -25.58
N ASN A 41 -10.80 6.00 -25.54
CA ASN A 41 -9.89 7.05 -25.08
C ASN A 41 -8.76 7.25 -26.07
N MET A 42 -9.09 7.74 -27.28
CA MET A 42 -8.13 7.90 -28.38
C MET A 42 -7.01 8.91 -28.08
N GLU A 43 -7.22 9.82 -27.14
CA GLU A 43 -6.24 10.82 -26.72
C GLU A 43 -5.43 10.37 -25.47
N ASN A 44 -5.66 9.16 -24.99
CA ASN A 44 -5.02 8.60 -23.80
C ASN A 44 -5.23 9.49 -22.55
N GLU A 45 -6.38 10.15 -22.48
CA GLU A 45 -6.74 11.02 -21.38
C GLU A 45 -7.42 10.22 -20.26
N SER A 46 -7.14 10.59 -19.04
CA SER A 46 -7.95 10.15 -17.91
C SER A 46 -9.20 11.03 -17.77
N PHE A 47 -10.19 10.56 -17.02
CA PHE A 47 -11.35 11.39 -16.70
C PHE A 47 -10.93 12.58 -15.82
N MET A 48 -11.70 13.67 -15.89
CA MET A 48 -11.48 14.85 -15.06
C MET A 48 -11.63 14.49 -13.57
N GLN A 49 -10.62 14.81 -12.78
CA GLN A 49 -10.62 14.59 -11.34
C GLN A 49 -10.76 15.91 -10.57
N GLU A 50 -11.10 15.83 -9.29
CA GLU A 50 -11.20 17.01 -8.42
C GLU A 50 -9.82 17.63 -8.20
N THR A 51 -9.71 18.91 -8.49
CA THR A 51 -8.44 19.66 -8.33
C THR A 51 -8.38 20.40 -6.99
N ARG A 52 -9.51 20.56 -6.30
CA ARG A 52 -9.58 21.26 -5.01
C ARG A 52 -9.26 20.31 -3.86
N LEU A 53 -8.44 20.77 -2.96
CA LEU A 53 -8.20 20.10 -1.68
C LEU A 53 -9.39 20.38 -0.74
N MET A 54 -10.11 19.34 -0.35
CA MET A 54 -11.19 19.41 0.64
C MET A 54 -10.70 18.80 1.95
N GLU A 55 -10.13 19.64 2.80
CA GLU A 55 -9.59 19.21 4.09
C GLU A 55 -10.57 19.54 5.22
N ASN A 56 -10.75 18.58 6.12
CA ASN A 56 -11.45 18.74 7.39
C ASN A 56 -10.76 17.92 8.49
N GLU A 57 -11.32 17.96 9.69
CA GLU A 57 -10.78 17.24 10.85
C GLU A 57 -10.61 15.73 10.59
N TYR A 58 -11.49 15.13 9.79
CA TYR A 58 -11.54 13.68 9.58
C TYR A 58 -10.97 13.25 8.22
N SER A 59 -10.82 14.18 7.27
CA SER A 59 -10.50 13.83 5.89
C SER A 59 -9.14 13.19 5.72
N VAL A 60 -9.04 12.28 4.76
CA VAL A 60 -7.78 11.79 4.21
C VAL A 60 -7.73 12.16 2.74
N ASN A 61 -6.70 12.90 2.36
CA ASN A 61 -6.56 13.47 1.04
C ASN A 61 -5.37 12.84 0.33
N LEU A 62 -5.63 12.20 -0.80
CA LEU A 62 -4.61 11.51 -1.58
C LEU A 62 -4.26 12.36 -2.80
N PRO A 63 -3.00 12.77 -2.96
CA PRO A 63 -2.57 13.51 -4.14
C PRO A 63 -2.61 12.59 -5.36
N THR A 64 -3.12 13.12 -6.46
CA THR A 64 -3.19 12.42 -7.75
C THR A 64 -2.65 13.32 -8.86
N ARG A 65 -2.29 12.67 -9.96
CA ARG A 65 -1.91 13.36 -11.19
C ARG A 65 -2.63 12.71 -12.35
N PHE A 66 -3.28 13.51 -13.17
CA PHE A 66 -4.07 13.03 -14.28
C PHE A 66 -3.83 13.86 -15.55
N GLN A 67 -4.03 13.24 -16.71
CA GLN A 67 -3.93 13.91 -17.99
C GLN A 67 -5.33 14.25 -18.48
N TYR A 68 -5.54 15.52 -18.78
CA TYR A 68 -6.81 16.01 -19.34
C TYR A 68 -6.58 17.27 -20.16
N GLY A 69 -7.23 17.39 -21.33
CA GLY A 69 -7.04 18.51 -22.24
C GLY A 69 -5.61 18.63 -22.77
N GLY A 70 -4.94 17.51 -23.03
CA GLY A 70 -3.55 17.45 -23.49
C GLY A 70 -2.50 17.91 -22.46
N LYS A 71 -2.90 18.12 -21.18
CA LYS A 71 -2.03 18.60 -20.11
C LYS A 71 -2.09 17.69 -18.89
N PHE A 72 -0.97 17.63 -18.14
CA PHE A 72 -0.95 17.01 -16.82
C PHE A 72 -1.46 18.02 -15.78
N ASN A 73 -2.43 17.57 -15.00
CA ASN A 73 -3.03 18.33 -13.91
C ASN A 73 -2.83 17.59 -12.60
N ASP A 74 -2.61 18.34 -11.53
CA ASP A 74 -2.59 17.79 -10.18
C ASP A 74 -4.02 17.80 -9.64
N GLY A 75 -4.38 16.75 -8.93
CA GLY A 75 -5.71 16.56 -8.37
C GLY A 75 -5.67 15.89 -7.00
N TRP A 76 -6.85 15.70 -6.43
CA TRP A 76 -7.02 15.10 -5.12
C TRP A 76 -8.15 14.07 -5.11
N ILE A 77 -7.88 12.93 -4.49
CA ILE A 77 -8.95 12.04 -4.03
C ILE A 77 -9.23 12.43 -2.59
N ASN A 78 -10.34 13.13 -2.38
CA ASN A 78 -10.73 13.64 -1.08
C ASN A 78 -11.68 12.64 -0.39
N VAL A 79 -11.17 11.89 0.58
CA VAL A 79 -12.00 11.05 1.45
C VAL A 79 -12.42 11.92 2.63
N VAL A 80 -13.51 12.65 2.45
CA VAL A 80 -13.97 13.67 3.41
C VAL A 80 -14.47 13.05 4.71
N ASN A 81 -15.01 11.83 4.64
CA ASN A 81 -15.54 11.10 5.79
C ASN A 81 -15.10 9.63 5.74
N PRO A 82 -13.94 9.29 6.33
CA PRO A 82 -13.36 7.94 6.28
C PRO A 82 -13.98 6.94 7.27
N PHE A 83 -15.06 7.28 7.98
CA PHE A 83 -15.70 6.41 8.99
C PHE A 83 -16.39 5.19 8.37
N ARG A 84 -16.56 5.15 7.06
CA ARG A 84 -16.94 3.95 6.33
C ARG A 84 -15.67 3.23 5.87
N ALA A 85 -15.74 1.91 5.79
CA ALA A 85 -14.61 1.11 5.36
C ALA A 85 -14.12 1.54 3.95
N THR A 86 -12.79 1.64 3.79
CA THR A 86 -12.15 1.88 2.50
C THR A 86 -11.46 0.60 2.05
N ILE A 87 -11.80 0.13 0.84
CA ILE A 87 -11.16 -1.03 0.22
C ILE A 87 -10.22 -0.53 -0.88
N VAL A 88 -8.97 -0.99 -0.85
CA VAL A 88 -7.95 -0.68 -1.86
C VAL A 88 -7.56 -1.95 -2.59
N LEU A 89 -7.96 -2.04 -3.85
CA LEU A 89 -7.68 -3.20 -4.71
C LEU A 89 -6.55 -2.89 -5.68
N GLY A 90 -5.75 -3.89 -5.96
CA GLY A 90 -4.66 -3.80 -6.94
C GLY A 90 -3.72 -5.00 -6.87
N THR A 91 -3.01 -5.24 -7.95
CA THR A 91 -2.01 -6.31 -8.04
C THR A 91 -0.82 -6.09 -7.11
N PRO A 92 -0.06 -7.12 -6.74
CA PRO A 92 1.20 -6.94 -6.03
C PRO A 92 2.12 -5.97 -6.77
N GLY A 93 2.77 -5.07 -6.04
CA GLY A 93 3.66 -4.06 -6.64
C GLY A 93 2.98 -2.82 -7.24
N SER A 94 1.65 -2.71 -7.23
CA SER A 94 0.92 -1.57 -7.78
C SER A 94 1.01 -0.26 -6.97
N GLY A 95 1.84 -0.21 -5.93
CA GLY A 95 2.05 0.99 -5.12
C GLY A 95 0.96 1.32 -4.10
N LYS A 96 0.03 0.40 -3.79
CA LYS A 96 -1.07 0.62 -2.83
C LYS A 96 -0.60 1.16 -1.48
N SER A 97 0.42 0.54 -0.92
CA SER A 97 0.96 0.97 0.38
C SER A 97 1.52 2.39 0.31
N TYR A 98 2.27 2.69 -0.74
CA TYR A 98 2.88 4.02 -0.91
C TYR A 98 1.83 5.11 -1.17
N ALA A 99 0.93 4.88 -2.12
CA ALA A 99 -0.01 5.91 -2.56
C ALA A 99 -1.18 6.12 -1.58
N VAL A 100 -1.64 5.06 -0.92
CA VAL A 100 -2.85 5.11 -0.08
C VAL A 100 -2.51 4.90 1.39
N VAL A 101 -2.00 3.72 1.77
CA VAL A 101 -1.86 3.33 3.19
C VAL A 101 -0.95 4.29 3.95
N ASN A 102 0.20 4.66 3.38
CA ASN A 102 1.12 5.60 4.03
C ASN A 102 0.49 6.98 4.25
N ASN A 103 -0.34 7.44 3.31
CA ASN A 103 -1.05 8.70 3.45
C ASN A 103 -2.12 8.64 4.53
N TYR A 104 -2.85 7.52 4.64
CA TYR A 104 -3.81 7.30 5.73
C TYR A 104 -3.11 7.32 7.09
N ILE A 105 -2.04 6.54 7.25
CA ILE A 105 -1.28 6.48 8.51
C ILE A 105 -0.79 7.88 8.91
N LYS A 106 -0.11 8.57 7.99
CA LYS A 106 0.46 9.90 8.26
C LYS A 106 -0.61 10.91 8.64
N GLN A 107 -1.70 11.00 7.88
CA GLN A 107 -2.73 12.00 8.12
C GLN A 107 -3.55 11.71 9.37
N MET A 108 -3.91 10.45 9.64
CA MET A 108 -4.64 10.09 10.85
C MET A 108 -3.82 10.36 12.11
N ILE A 109 -2.56 9.94 12.14
CA ILE A 109 -1.68 10.19 13.28
C ILE A 109 -1.42 11.70 13.46
N SER A 110 -1.20 12.46 12.39
CA SER A 110 -0.99 13.90 12.48
C SER A 110 -2.21 14.68 12.96
N LYS A 111 -3.40 14.12 12.82
CA LYS A 111 -4.66 14.66 13.33
C LYS A 111 -4.98 14.20 14.77
N GLY A 112 -4.13 13.39 15.38
CA GLY A 112 -4.27 12.94 16.76
C GLY A 112 -5.19 11.73 16.96
N TYR A 113 -5.45 10.95 15.92
CA TYR A 113 -6.28 9.75 16.01
C TYR A 113 -5.49 8.54 16.50
N SER A 114 -6.14 7.72 17.32
CA SER A 114 -5.64 6.38 17.65
C SER A 114 -5.75 5.48 16.42
N THR A 115 -4.69 4.73 16.15
CA THR A 115 -4.62 3.88 14.96
C THR A 115 -4.20 2.46 15.32
N TYR A 116 -4.80 1.48 14.67
CA TYR A 116 -4.36 0.09 14.69
C TYR A 116 -3.86 -0.26 13.29
N ILE A 117 -2.64 -0.79 13.21
CA ILE A 117 -1.98 -1.08 11.93
C ILE A 117 -1.58 -2.55 11.93
N TYR A 118 -2.09 -3.31 10.96
CA TYR A 118 -1.62 -4.65 10.69
C TYR A 118 -0.57 -4.61 9.59
N ASP A 119 0.70 -4.80 9.98
CA ASP A 119 1.86 -4.76 9.09
C ASP A 119 2.35 -6.17 8.78
N TYR A 120 1.87 -6.74 7.68
CA TYR A 120 2.24 -8.09 7.27
C TYR A 120 3.73 -8.23 6.92
N LYS A 121 4.34 -7.16 6.41
CA LYS A 121 5.73 -7.21 5.94
C LYS A 121 6.75 -6.75 6.98
N PHE A 122 6.27 -6.28 8.13
CA PHE A 122 7.11 -5.68 9.16
C PHE A 122 8.52 -5.31 8.61
N ASP A 123 9.01 -4.09 8.73
CA ASP A 123 8.72 -2.98 9.65
C ASP A 123 8.35 -1.67 8.91
N ASP A 124 7.96 -1.76 7.63
CA ASP A 124 7.73 -0.59 6.77
C ASP A 124 6.65 0.35 7.33
N LEU A 125 5.44 -0.17 7.59
CA LEU A 125 4.31 0.66 8.05
C LEU A 125 4.47 1.08 9.50
N SER A 126 5.00 0.21 10.34
CA SER A 126 5.26 0.48 11.75
C SER A 126 6.30 1.57 11.94
N THR A 127 7.35 1.59 11.14
CA THR A 127 8.36 2.64 11.16
C THR A 127 7.78 3.99 10.73
N ILE A 128 6.96 4.02 9.69
CA ILE A 128 6.28 5.26 9.25
C ILE A 128 5.34 5.78 10.35
N ALA A 129 4.56 4.88 10.97
CA ALA A 129 3.64 5.24 12.03
C ALA A 129 4.37 5.81 13.25
N TYR A 130 5.43 5.15 13.70
CA TYR A 130 6.23 5.58 14.85
C TYR A 130 6.88 6.94 14.62
N ASN A 131 7.54 7.12 13.46
CA ASN A 131 8.16 8.40 13.12
C ASN A 131 7.13 9.52 13.01
N THR A 132 5.98 9.25 12.40
CA THR A 132 4.89 10.24 12.32
C THR A 132 4.36 10.60 13.70
N LEU A 133 4.22 9.62 14.59
CA LEU A 133 3.78 9.85 15.97
C LEU A 133 4.77 10.73 16.72
N LEU A 134 6.07 10.46 16.63
CA LEU A 134 7.10 11.26 17.29
C LEU A 134 7.07 12.73 16.87
N HIS A 135 6.79 13.02 15.60
CA HIS A 135 6.70 14.39 15.09
C HIS A 135 5.38 15.11 15.42
N ASN A 136 4.36 14.38 15.90
CA ASN A 136 3.03 14.93 16.17
C ASN A 136 2.53 14.65 17.60
N MET A 137 3.44 14.46 18.54
CA MET A 137 3.10 14.18 19.94
C MET A 137 2.25 15.27 20.59
N ASP A 138 2.44 16.52 20.15
CA ASP A 138 1.71 17.71 20.62
C ASP A 138 0.22 17.73 20.21
N LYS A 139 -0.17 16.96 19.21
CA LYS A 139 -1.56 16.86 18.75
C LYS A 139 -2.46 16.04 19.68
N TYR A 140 -1.86 15.27 20.58
CA TYR A 140 -2.57 14.37 21.48
C TYR A 140 -2.82 15.03 22.83
N LYS A 141 -4.09 14.99 23.30
CA LYS A 141 -4.47 15.52 24.63
C LYS A 141 -3.84 14.74 25.78
N VAL A 142 -3.62 13.46 25.56
CA VAL A 142 -2.96 12.56 26.51
C VAL A 142 -1.76 11.95 25.77
N LYS A 143 -0.63 11.81 26.46
CA LYS A 143 0.59 11.25 25.86
C LYS A 143 0.29 9.89 25.24
N PRO A 144 0.45 9.74 23.92
CA PRO A 144 0.14 8.49 23.24
C PRO A 144 1.22 7.45 23.54
N HIS A 145 0.79 6.19 23.59
CA HIS A 145 1.67 5.03 23.68
C HIS A 145 1.73 4.31 22.34
N PHE A 146 2.90 3.82 21.98
CA PHE A 146 3.11 3.02 20.78
C PHE A 146 3.42 1.59 21.18
N TYR A 147 2.56 0.67 20.77
CA TYR A 147 2.72 -0.75 21.05
C TYR A 147 3.00 -1.51 19.75
N VAL A 148 3.97 -2.40 19.80
CA VAL A 148 4.30 -3.33 18.72
C VAL A 148 4.08 -4.73 19.24
N ILE A 149 3.21 -5.49 18.59
CA ILE A 149 3.00 -6.92 18.85
C ILE A 149 3.61 -7.67 17.67
N ASN A 150 4.75 -8.31 17.90
CA ASN A 150 5.48 -9.06 16.89
C ASN A 150 5.52 -10.53 17.29
N PHE A 151 4.87 -11.38 16.49
CA PHE A 151 4.82 -12.83 16.73
C PHE A 151 6.10 -13.55 16.26
N ASP A 152 6.86 -12.95 15.33
CA ASP A 152 8.10 -13.53 14.82
C ASP A 152 9.26 -13.30 15.79
N ASP A 153 9.24 -12.21 16.57
CA ASP A 153 10.24 -11.94 17.61
C ASP A 153 9.56 -11.55 18.93
N PRO A 154 9.12 -12.54 19.73
CA PRO A 154 8.46 -12.30 21.01
C PRO A 154 9.31 -11.57 22.05
N HIS A 155 10.65 -11.60 21.90
CA HIS A 155 11.56 -10.92 22.82
C HIS A 155 11.54 -9.39 22.63
N ARG A 156 11.22 -8.93 21.42
CA ARG A 156 11.10 -7.51 21.07
C ARG A 156 9.65 -7.06 20.91
N SER A 157 8.72 -7.86 21.38
CA SER A 157 7.29 -7.59 21.31
C SER A 157 6.77 -7.07 22.64
N HIS A 158 5.85 -6.09 22.59
CA HIS A 158 5.05 -5.74 23.73
C HIS A 158 4.08 -6.87 24.06
N ARG A 159 3.76 -7.00 25.33
CA ARG A 159 2.80 -8.00 25.81
C ARG A 159 1.44 -7.34 25.99
N CYS A 160 0.39 -8.01 25.52
CA CYS A 160 -0.98 -7.60 25.70
C CYS A 160 -1.75 -8.73 26.39
N ASN A 161 -2.53 -8.38 27.39
CA ASN A 161 -3.49 -9.29 28.00
C ASN A 161 -4.90 -8.93 27.49
N PRO A 162 -5.46 -9.65 26.51
CA PRO A 162 -6.77 -9.33 25.95
C PRO A 162 -7.93 -9.62 26.91
N ILE A 163 -7.66 -10.33 28.00
CA ILE A 163 -8.66 -10.68 29.04
C ILE A 163 -8.36 -9.97 30.37
N ASN A 164 -7.74 -8.77 30.34
CA ASN A 164 -7.51 -8.02 31.57
C ASN A 164 -8.84 -7.45 32.11
N PRO A 165 -9.26 -7.84 33.33
CA PRO A 165 -10.52 -7.39 33.93
C PRO A 165 -10.63 -5.86 34.10
N GLU A 166 -9.50 -5.14 34.21
CA GLU A 166 -9.49 -3.68 34.36
C GLU A 166 -10.08 -2.92 33.16
N PHE A 167 -10.07 -3.54 31.99
CA PHE A 167 -10.60 -2.99 30.74
C PHE A 167 -11.98 -3.54 30.37
N MET A 168 -12.52 -4.47 31.17
CA MET A 168 -13.86 -5.02 30.99
C MET A 168 -14.87 -4.19 31.76
N THR A 169 -15.78 -3.55 31.06
CA THR A 169 -16.79 -2.67 31.65
C THR A 169 -18.10 -3.41 31.90
N ASP A 170 -18.34 -4.48 31.14
CA ASP A 170 -19.56 -5.29 31.24
C ASP A 170 -19.21 -6.79 31.11
N ILE A 171 -20.14 -7.63 31.55
CA ILE A 171 -20.05 -9.09 31.42
C ILE A 171 -20.01 -9.55 29.96
N SER A 172 -20.62 -8.78 29.05
CA SER A 172 -20.53 -9.00 27.62
C SER A 172 -19.10 -8.93 27.07
N ASP A 173 -18.25 -8.07 27.60
CA ASP A 173 -16.85 -7.95 27.20
C ASP A 173 -16.09 -9.26 27.52
N ALA A 174 -16.36 -9.83 28.69
CA ALA A 174 -15.78 -11.11 29.09
C ALA A 174 -16.28 -12.27 28.23
N TYR A 175 -17.57 -12.25 27.88
CA TYR A 175 -18.15 -13.24 26.98
C TYR A 175 -17.54 -13.17 25.60
N GLU A 176 -17.49 -12.00 24.98
CA GLU A 176 -16.91 -11.79 23.65
C GLU A 176 -15.43 -12.18 23.58
N ALA A 177 -14.64 -11.79 24.60
CA ALA A 177 -13.25 -12.16 24.71
C ALA A 177 -13.07 -13.68 24.78
N SER A 178 -13.84 -14.35 25.65
CA SER A 178 -13.79 -15.80 25.80
C SER A 178 -14.25 -16.52 24.54
N TYR A 179 -15.34 -16.06 23.92
CA TYR A 179 -15.88 -16.61 22.68
C TYR A 179 -14.87 -16.50 21.54
N THR A 180 -14.25 -15.34 21.38
CA THR A 180 -13.24 -15.09 20.34
C THR A 180 -12.02 -15.99 20.51
N ILE A 181 -11.53 -16.17 21.76
CA ILE A 181 -10.41 -17.07 22.05
C ILE A 181 -10.78 -18.50 21.68
N MET A 182 -11.92 -18.98 22.15
CA MET A 182 -12.38 -20.36 21.88
C MET A 182 -12.57 -20.62 20.39
N LEU A 183 -13.20 -19.68 19.67
CA LEU A 183 -13.42 -19.79 18.22
C LEU A 183 -12.11 -19.86 17.44
N ASN A 184 -11.08 -19.13 17.86
CA ASN A 184 -9.78 -19.14 17.20
C ASN A 184 -8.93 -20.36 17.56
N LEU A 185 -9.11 -20.94 18.75
CA LEU A 185 -8.44 -22.18 19.14
C LEU A 185 -9.03 -23.37 18.39
N ASN A 186 -10.33 -23.47 18.30
CA ASN A 186 -10.99 -24.53 17.57
C ASN A 186 -12.40 -24.13 17.12
N LYS A 187 -12.61 -24.01 15.82
CA LYS A 187 -13.91 -23.63 15.22
C LYS A 187 -15.06 -24.60 15.52
N THR A 188 -14.75 -25.82 15.99
CA THR A 188 -15.78 -26.81 16.34
C THR A 188 -16.29 -26.68 17.77
N TRP A 189 -15.72 -25.79 18.58
CA TRP A 189 -16.13 -25.60 19.98
C TRP A 189 -17.23 -24.54 20.16
N VAL A 190 -17.65 -23.92 19.06
CA VAL A 190 -18.67 -22.85 19.07
C VAL A 190 -19.81 -23.20 18.11
#